data_89456a90285945ccc7d3ea4677a52e9b
#
_entry.id   89456a90285945ccc7d3ea4677a52e9b
#
_cell.length_a   1.000
_cell.length_b   1.000
_cell.length_c   1.000
_cell.angle_alpha   90.00
_cell.angle_beta   90.00
_cell.angle_gamma   90.00
#
_symmetry.space_group_name_H-M   'P 1'
#
loop_
_entity.id
_entity.type
_entity.pdbx_description
1 polymer ?
#
loop_
_entity_poly.entity_id
_entity_poly.type
_entity_poly.pdbx_seq_one_letter_code
_entity_poly.pdbx_strand_id
1 'polypeptide(L)'
;PRAKLSKEALEKRLLHEFELDTSKGKEEAESYDFRHGRRILWLAELIKDLGENEKVLLICCTREKVQAIHDALLEEINVKTGLFHEELTLLQRDRNAAWFAEADGAKILLCSEIGSEGRNFQFAHHLVLFDLPLNPELLEQRIGRLDRIGQTETIQIHIPFLKNSWTELLMRWHHEGLDGVEHSLKGGYAYLNEFGKCLRSLGPR
;
A
#
# COMPACT_ATOMS: atom_id res chain seq x y z
N PRO A 1 2.39 17.40 23.49
CA PRO A 1 1.16 18.00 23.02
C PRO A 1 1.34 18.33 21.54
N ARG A 2 0.72 17.53 20.65
CA ARG A 2 0.75 17.78 19.22
C ARG A 2 0.06 19.12 18.95
N ALA A 3 0.75 20.04 18.28
CA ALA A 3 0.14 21.26 17.80
C ALA A 3 -1.02 20.88 16.86
N LYS A 4 -2.25 21.24 17.21
CA LYS A 4 -3.40 21.06 16.31
C LYS A 4 -3.13 21.93 15.07
N LEU A 5 -3.01 21.30 13.92
CA LEU A 5 -2.91 21.99 12.66
C LEU A 5 -4.14 22.88 12.45
N SER A 6 -3.95 24.07 11.87
CA SER A 6 -5.06 24.92 11.46
C SER A 6 -5.91 24.24 10.39
N LYS A 7 -7.18 24.62 10.27
CA LYS A 7 -8.08 24.08 9.24
C LYS A 7 -7.51 24.25 7.84
N GLU A 8 -6.91 25.40 7.55
CA GLU A 8 -6.26 25.70 6.27
C GLU A 8 -5.06 24.80 5.99
N ALA A 9 -4.24 24.49 7.02
CA ALA A 9 -3.12 23.59 6.89
C ALA A 9 -3.57 22.15 6.61
N LEU A 10 -4.69 21.73 7.21
CA LEU A 10 -5.32 20.41 6.95
C LEU A 10 -5.89 20.33 5.53
N GLU A 11 -6.57 21.36 5.07
CA GLU A 11 -7.12 21.44 3.70
C GLU A 11 -6.00 21.38 2.66
N LYS A 12 -4.94 22.17 2.85
CA LYS A 12 -3.77 22.15 1.95
C LYS A 12 -3.11 20.78 1.89
N ARG A 13 -3.02 20.05 3.00
CA ARG A 13 -2.45 18.70 3.03
C ARG A 13 -3.36 17.67 2.37
N LEU A 14 -4.68 17.76 2.57
CA LEU A 14 -5.64 16.90 1.87
C LEU A 14 -5.57 17.09 0.36
N LEU A 15 -5.46 18.35 -0.10
CA LEU A 15 -5.28 18.65 -1.52
C LEU A 15 -3.97 18.06 -2.05
N HIS A 16 -2.88 18.24 -1.32
CA HIS A 16 -1.59 17.68 -1.72
C HIS A 16 -1.61 16.14 -1.75
N GLU A 17 -2.18 15.49 -0.74
CA GLU A 17 -2.34 14.04 -0.72
C GLU A 17 -3.23 13.54 -1.87
N PHE A 18 -4.29 14.29 -2.20
CA PHE A 18 -5.15 14.01 -3.34
C PHE A 18 -4.39 14.16 -4.67
N GLU A 19 -3.58 15.20 -4.83
CA GLU A 19 -2.73 15.42 -6.01
C GLU A 19 -1.71 14.28 -6.17
N LEU A 20 -1.07 13.84 -5.09
CA LEU A 20 -0.15 12.69 -5.11
C LEU A 20 -0.83 11.38 -5.50
N ASP A 21 -2.08 11.18 -5.06
CA ASP A 21 -2.87 9.99 -5.38
C ASP A 21 -3.36 10.00 -6.83
N THR A 22 -3.57 11.17 -7.39
CA THR A 22 -4.06 11.38 -8.76
C THR A 22 -2.95 11.55 -9.79
N SER A 23 -1.70 11.82 -9.37
CA SER A 23 -0.58 11.98 -10.29
C SER A 23 -0.30 10.68 -11.07
N LYS A 24 -0.19 10.81 -12.38
CA LYS A 24 0.02 9.70 -13.33
C LYS A 24 1.43 9.12 -13.29
N GLY A 25 2.00 8.83 -12.14
CA GLY A 25 3.24 8.03 -12.02
C GLY A 25 4.49 8.64 -12.64
N LYS A 26 5.59 8.27 -12.11
CA LYS A 26 6.99 8.28 -12.55
C LYS A 26 7.69 9.59 -12.95
N GLU A 27 7.04 10.60 -13.52
CA GLU A 27 7.80 11.72 -14.10
C GLU A 27 7.70 13.06 -13.34
N GLU A 28 6.79 13.20 -12.38
CA GLU A 28 6.54 14.52 -11.74
C GLU A 28 6.64 14.55 -10.21
N ALA A 29 6.81 13.42 -9.55
CA ALA A 29 6.98 13.44 -8.10
C ALA A 29 8.46 13.65 -7.74
N GLU A 30 8.95 14.86 -7.81
CA GLU A 30 10.25 15.23 -7.24
C GLU A 30 10.33 14.95 -5.74
N SER A 31 9.20 14.86 -5.04
CA SER A 31 9.12 14.32 -3.68
C SER A 31 7.68 13.99 -3.27
N TYR A 32 7.46 12.80 -2.73
CA TYR A 32 6.23 12.47 -2.01
C TYR A 32 6.34 13.00 -0.57
N ASP A 33 5.30 13.64 -0.07
CA ASP A 33 5.18 14.02 1.34
C ASP A 33 3.83 13.57 1.90
N PHE A 34 3.85 12.48 2.67
CA PHE A 34 2.67 11.93 3.33
C PHE A 34 2.55 12.34 4.80
N ARG A 35 3.46 13.18 5.33
CA ARG A 35 3.49 13.59 6.73
C ARG A 35 2.16 14.21 7.15
N HIS A 36 1.59 13.70 8.23
CA HIS A 36 0.28 14.06 8.77
C HIS A 36 -0.90 13.90 7.78
N GLY A 37 -0.69 13.17 6.69
CA GLY A 37 -1.75 12.76 5.75
C GLY A 37 -2.77 11.85 6.43
N ARG A 38 -4.02 11.89 5.96
CA ARG A 38 -5.11 11.10 6.56
C ARG A 38 -4.85 9.61 6.50
N ARG A 39 -4.24 9.13 5.41
CA ARG A 39 -3.92 7.70 5.23
C ARG A 39 -2.81 7.25 6.18
N ILE A 40 -1.83 8.10 6.47
CA ILE A 40 -0.77 7.80 7.45
C ILE A 40 -1.32 7.79 8.88
N LEU A 41 -2.18 8.75 9.24
CA LEU A 41 -2.84 8.76 10.54
C LEU A 41 -3.68 7.50 10.74
N TRP A 42 -4.45 7.12 9.74
CA TRP A 42 -5.21 5.86 9.75
C TRP A 42 -4.30 4.63 9.88
N LEU A 43 -3.17 4.58 9.15
CA LEU A 43 -2.21 3.48 9.24
C LEU A 43 -1.59 3.39 10.65
N ALA A 44 -1.27 4.52 11.24
CA ALA A 44 -0.77 4.58 12.61
C ALA A 44 -1.79 4.09 13.64
N GLU A 45 -3.08 4.39 13.45
CA GLU A 45 -4.18 3.89 14.28
C GLU A 45 -4.33 2.38 14.09
N LEU A 46 -4.42 1.89 12.84
CA LEU A 46 -4.47 0.46 12.55
C LEU A 46 -3.36 -0.31 13.28
N ILE A 47 -2.10 0.13 13.15
CA ILE A 47 -0.96 -0.55 13.78
C ILE A 47 -1.06 -0.56 15.31
N LYS A 48 -1.61 0.48 15.94
CA LYS A 48 -1.81 0.54 17.40
C LYS A 48 -2.91 -0.40 17.89
N ASP A 49 -3.94 -0.60 17.07
CA ASP A 49 -5.09 -1.44 17.42
C ASP A 49 -4.81 -2.93 17.23
N LEU A 50 -3.78 -3.27 16.44
CA LEU A 50 -3.37 -4.65 16.20
C LEU A 50 -2.66 -5.28 17.41
N GLY A 51 -2.95 -6.55 17.67
CA GLY A 51 -2.26 -7.37 18.69
C GLY A 51 -0.76 -7.46 18.47
N GLU A 52 0.00 -7.77 19.52
CA GLU A 52 1.47 -7.78 19.47
C GLU A 52 2.03 -8.67 18.36
N ASN A 53 1.42 -9.84 18.14
CA ASN A 53 1.88 -10.82 17.17
C ASN A 53 1.37 -10.58 15.74
N GLU A 54 0.45 -9.65 15.54
CA GLU A 54 -0.07 -9.35 14.21
C GLU A 54 0.91 -8.50 13.43
N LYS A 55 1.12 -8.86 12.17
CA LYS A 55 2.09 -8.25 11.25
C LYS A 55 1.37 -7.62 10.07
N VAL A 56 1.87 -6.47 9.62
CA VAL A 56 1.31 -5.74 8.48
C VAL A 56 2.29 -5.77 7.31
N LEU A 57 1.85 -6.24 6.16
CA LEU A 57 2.54 -6.04 4.90
C LEU A 57 1.89 -4.86 4.17
N LEU A 58 2.65 -3.81 3.89
CA LEU A 58 2.19 -2.70 3.06
C LEU A 58 2.90 -2.75 1.72
N ILE A 59 2.12 -2.67 0.64
CA ILE A 59 2.65 -2.64 -0.72
C ILE A 59 2.21 -1.34 -1.40
N CYS A 60 3.15 -0.67 -2.06
CA CYS A 60 2.90 0.45 -2.95
C CYS A 60 3.73 0.34 -4.23
N CYS A 61 3.43 1.15 -5.24
CA CYS A 61 4.00 0.93 -6.57
C CYS A 61 5.48 1.30 -6.67
N THR A 62 6.00 2.28 -5.91
CA THR A 62 7.39 2.76 -6.08
C THR A 62 8.16 2.82 -4.78
N ARG A 63 9.49 2.75 -4.89
CA ARG A 63 10.43 2.92 -3.78
C ARG A 63 10.30 4.29 -3.11
N GLU A 64 10.13 5.35 -3.89
CA GLU A 64 10.00 6.72 -3.39
C GLU A 64 8.78 6.84 -2.46
N LYS A 65 7.66 6.19 -2.81
CA LYS A 65 6.50 6.11 -1.93
C LYS A 65 6.79 5.31 -0.66
N VAL A 66 7.50 4.17 -0.77
CA VAL A 66 7.94 3.38 0.39
C VAL A 66 8.69 4.26 1.38
N GLN A 67 9.68 5.01 0.91
CA GLN A 67 10.49 5.89 1.76
C GLN A 67 9.64 7.01 2.38
N ALA A 68 8.81 7.67 1.59
CA ALA A 68 7.96 8.76 2.07
C ALA A 68 6.92 8.28 3.11
N ILE A 69 6.35 7.09 2.91
CA ILE A 69 5.43 6.47 3.88
C ILE A 69 6.18 6.12 5.16
N HIS A 70 7.38 5.54 5.05
CA HIS A 70 8.22 5.21 6.20
C HIS A 70 8.52 6.44 7.05
N ASP A 71 9.02 7.51 6.44
CA ASP A 71 9.39 8.73 7.14
C ASP A 71 8.18 9.37 7.83
N ALA A 72 7.05 9.44 7.11
CA ALA A 72 5.81 9.97 7.65
C ALA A 72 5.24 9.13 8.81
N LEU A 73 5.32 7.79 8.72
CA LEU A 73 4.83 6.89 9.75
C LEU A 73 5.64 7.00 11.03
N LEU A 74 6.98 7.11 10.94
CA LEU A 74 7.87 7.25 12.10
C LEU A 74 7.68 8.58 12.84
N GLU A 75 7.21 9.63 12.16
CA GLU A 75 6.82 10.87 12.84
C GLU A 75 5.53 10.71 13.67
N GLU A 76 4.65 9.77 13.29
CA GLU A 76 3.37 9.56 13.96
C GLU A 76 3.42 8.55 15.09
N ILE A 77 4.20 7.49 14.94
CA ILE A 77 4.32 6.41 15.93
C ILE A 77 5.75 5.86 15.99
N ASN A 78 6.14 5.39 17.17
CA ASN A 78 7.37 4.62 17.34
C ASN A 78 7.05 3.12 17.08
N VAL A 79 7.36 2.65 15.87
CA VAL A 79 7.10 1.27 15.45
C VAL A 79 8.29 0.69 14.72
N LYS A 80 8.58 -0.60 14.96
CA LYS A 80 9.61 -1.34 14.23
C LYS A 80 9.16 -1.56 12.78
N THR A 81 9.82 -0.89 11.86
CA THR A 81 9.47 -0.88 10.42
C THR A 81 10.60 -1.45 9.59
N GLY A 82 10.30 -2.48 8.80
CA GLY A 82 11.19 -3.01 7.76
C GLY A 82 10.92 -2.36 6.41
N LEU A 83 11.96 -2.21 5.59
CA LEU A 83 11.87 -1.73 4.21
C LEU A 83 12.22 -2.85 3.23
N PHE A 84 11.52 -2.91 2.10
CA PHE A 84 11.74 -3.96 1.11
C PHE A 84 11.50 -3.41 -0.31
N HIS A 85 12.59 -2.96 -0.96
CA HIS A 85 12.52 -2.36 -2.29
C HIS A 85 13.77 -2.72 -3.12
N GLU A 86 13.72 -2.44 -4.41
CA GLU A 86 14.70 -2.86 -5.41
C GLU A 86 16.11 -2.31 -5.21
N GLU A 87 16.30 -1.15 -4.59
CA GLU A 87 17.64 -0.60 -4.32
C GLU A 87 18.35 -1.24 -3.12
N LEU A 88 17.63 -1.95 -2.27
CA LEU A 88 18.26 -2.74 -1.23
C LEU A 88 19.01 -3.92 -1.84
N THR A 89 20.20 -4.19 -1.35
CA THR A 89 20.94 -5.41 -1.70
C THR A 89 20.11 -6.66 -1.32
N LEU A 90 20.38 -7.77 -1.98
CA LEU A 90 19.72 -9.04 -1.67
C LEU A 90 19.84 -9.39 -0.18
N LEU A 91 21.03 -9.21 0.40
CA LEU A 91 21.29 -9.46 1.82
C LEU A 91 20.46 -8.56 2.73
N GLN A 92 20.31 -7.28 2.39
CA GLN A 92 19.46 -6.36 3.17
C GLN A 92 17.98 -6.76 3.08
N ARG A 93 17.52 -7.13 1.89
CA ARG A 93 16.14 -7.63 1.71
C ARG A 93 15.90 -8.90 2.51
N ASP A 94 16.81 -9.86 2.47
CA ASP A 94 16.72 -11.11 3.23
C ASP A 94 16.70 -10.84 4.74
N ARG A 95 17.55 -9.95 5.23
CA ARG A 95 17.58 -9.53 6.63
C ARG A 95 16.26 -8.90 7.07
N ASN A 96 15.73 -7.96 6.29
CA ASN A 96 14.47 -7.28 6.61
C ASN A 96 13.28 -8.24 6.57
N ALA A 97 13.26 -9.18 5.62
CA ALA A 97 12.23 -10.21 5.55
C ALA A 97 12.33 -11.19 6.75
N ALA A 98 13.53 -11.62 7.13
CA ALA A 98 13.74 -12.47 8.30
C ALA A 98 13.33 -11.74 9.59
N TRP A 99 13.74 -10.48 9.76
CA TRP A 99 13.36 -9.67 10.91
C TRP A 99 11.84 -9.42 10.98
N PHE A 100 11.18 -9.25 9.84
CA PHE A 100 9.72 -9.16 9.79
C PHE A 100 9.03 -10.46 10.22
N ALA A 101 9.66 -11.63 9.97
CA ALA A 101 9.10 -12.91 10.38
C ALA A 101 9.28 -13.22 11.89
N GLU A 102 10.22 -12.56 12.57
CA GLU A 102 10.43 -12.74 14.01
C GLU A 102 9.28 -12.17 14.83
N ALA A 103 8.87 -12.84 15.90
CA ALA A 103 7.75 -12.41 16.75
C ALA A 103 7.95 -10.99 17.30
N ASP A 104 9.15 -10.68 17.81
CA ASP A 104 9.56 -9.40 18.34
C ASP A 104 10.24 -8.48 17.29
N GLY A 105 10.24 -8.91 16.03
CA GLY A 105 10.82 -8.19 14.90
C GLY A 105 9.98 -7.01 14.41
N ALA A 106 10.14 -6.66 13.12
CA ALA A 106 9.36 -5.58 12.51
C ALA A 106 7.85 -5.84 12.60
N LYS A 107 7.08 -4.83 12.99
CA LYS A 107 5.62 -4.87 13.06
C LYS A 107 4.98 -4.67 11.68
N ILE A 108 5.62 -3.85 10.86
CA ILE A 108 5.22 -3.55 9.49
C ILE A 108 6.41 -3.68 8.54
N LEU A 109 6.17 -4.27 7.37
CA LEU A 109 7.11 -4.30 6.25
C LEU A 109 6.54 -3.45 5.11
N LEU A 110 7.26 -2.41 4.71
CA LEU A 110 6.90 -1.53 3.60
C LEU A 110 7.61 -2.00 2.34
N CYS A 111 6.84 -2.41 1.32
CA CYS A 111 7.34 -2.99 0.10
C CYS A 111 7.02 -2.13 -1.13
N SER A 112 7.98 -1.99 -2.04
CA SER A 112 7.69 -1.61 -3.42
C SER A 112 7.16 -2.82 -4.21
N GLU A 113 6.50 -2.57 -5.33
CA GLU A 113 6.01 -3.62 -6.23
C GLU A 113 7.13 -4.58 -6.65
N ILE A 114 8.20 -4.04 -7.21
CA ILE A 114 9.35 -4.81 -7.70
C ILE A 114 10.08 -5.50 -6.54
N GLY A 115 10.27 -4.80 -5.43
CA GLY A 115 10.93 -5.36 -4.26
C GLY A 115 10.25 -6.62 -3.73
N SER A 116 8.93 -6.63 -3.66
CA SER A 116 8.15 -7.74 -3.10
C SER A 116 8.04 -8.96 -4.03
N GLU A 117 8.44 -8.87 -5.28
CA GLU A 117 8.28 -9.93 -6.28
C GLU A 117 8.95 -11.25 -5.84
N GLY A 118 8.24 -12.38 -6.02
CA GLY A 118 8.74 -13.71 -5.69
C GLY A 118 8.81 -14.07 -4.20
N ARG A 119 8.49 -13.15 -3.28
CA ARG A 119 8.54 -13.41 -1.83
C ARG A 119 7.20 -13.92 -1.29
N ASN A 120 7.27 -14.58 -0.15
CA ASN A 120 6.14 -15.14 0.57
C ASN A 120 6.14 -14.61 2.01
N PHE A 121 5.00 -14.05 2.45
CA PHE A 121 4.80 -13.48 3.77
C PHE A 121 3.53 -14.04 4.43
N GLN A 122 3.24 -15.35 4.27
CA GLN A 122 2.03 -16.03 4.78
C GLN A 122 1.80 -15.88 6.29
N PHE A 123 2.83 -15.58 7.06
CA PHE A 123 2.72 -15.34 8.50
C PHE A 123 2.11 -13.97 8.84
N ALA A 124 1.97 -13.07 7.87
CA ALA A 124 1.27 -11.81 8.02
C ALA A 124 -0.17 -11.96 7.51
N HIS A 125 -1.13 -11.39 8.26
CA HIS A 125 -2.55 -11.51 7.94
C HIS A 125 -3.19 -10.17 7.56
N HIS A 126 -2.46 -9.07 7.67
CA HIS A 126 -2.90 -7.74 7.27
C HIS A 126 -2.09 -7.26 6.06
N LEU A 127 -2.79 -7.05 4.94
CA LEU A 127 -2.26 -6.48 3.72
C LEU A 127 -2.79 -5.06 3.55
N VAL A 128 -1.91 -4.07 3.52
CA VAL A 128 -2.26 -2.69 3.19
C VAL A 128 -1.84 -2.39 1.76
N LEU A 129 -2.79 -2.11 0.89
CA LEU A 129 -2.57 -1.66 -0.48
C LEU A 129 -2.68 -0.13 -0.48
N PHE A 130 -1.54 0.56 -0.29
CA PHE A 130 -1.53 2.02 -0.14
C PHE A 130 -1.88 2.74 -1.44
N ASP A 131 -1.57 2.14 -2.57
CA ASP A 131 -2.07 2.45 -3.89
C ASP A 131 -2.48 1.17 -4.63
N LEU A 132 -3.28 1.32 -5.67
CA LEU A 132 -3.78 0.20 -6.46
C LEU A 132 -3.20 0.21 -7.87
N PRO A 133 -2.76 -0.93 -8.40
CA PRO A 133 -2.37 -1.03 -9.79
C PRO A 133 -3.60 -0.97 -10.69
N LEU A 134 -3.44 -0.43 -11.91
CA LEU A 134 -4.48 -0.51 -12.93
C LEU A 134 -4.66 -1.95 -13.44
N ASN A 135 -3.58 -2.73 -13.47
CA ASN A 135 -3.61 -4.13 -13.95
C ASN A 135 -4.12 -5.05 -12.84
N PRO A 136 -5.25 -5.77 -13.05
CA PRO A 136 -5.78 -6.71 -12.08
C PRO A 136 -4.84 -7.87 -11.73
N GLU A 137 -3.99 -8.31 -12.66
CA GLU A 137 -3.01 -9.36 -12.38
C GLU A 137 -1.96 -8.94 -11.37
N LEU A 138 -1.57 -7.64 -11.38
CA LEU A 138 -0.66 -7.11 -10.36
C LEU A 138 -1.34 -7.04 -8.99
N LEU A 139 -2.64 -6.72 -8.93
CA LEU A 139 -3.40 -6.78 -7.68
C LEU A 139 -3.42 -8.21 -7.13
N GLU A 140 -3.73 -9.20 -7.97
CA GLU A 140 -3.71 -10.62 -7.60
C GLU A 140 -2.32 -11.06 -7.11
N GLN A 141 -1.25 -10.63 -7.77
CA GLN A 141 0.11 -10.89 -7.34
C GLN A 141 0.42 -10.27 -5.97
N ARG A 142 -0.07 -9.05 -5.67
CA ARG A 142 0.09 -8.42 -4.35
C ARG A 142 -0.62 -9.22 -3.25
N ILE A 143 -1.87 -9.61 -3.49
CA ILE A 143 -2.66 -10.45 -2.58
C ILE A 143 -1.97 -11.80 -2.37
N GLY A 144 -1.49 -12.42 -3.44
CA GLY A 144 -0.77 -13.69 -3.43
C GLY A 144 0.58 -13.67 -2.67
N ARG A 145 1.03 -12.52 -2.12
CA ARG A 145 2.16 -12.51 -1.17
C ARG A 145 1.78 -13.10 0.19
N LEU A 146 0.51 -13.01 0.57
CA LEU A 146 -0.05 -13.54 1.81
C LEU A 146 -0.93 -14.76 1.54
N ASP A 147 -1.76 -14.70 0.51
CA ASP A 147 -2.70 -15.74 0.14
C ASP A 147 -2.03 -16.81 -0.72
N ARG A 148 -1.65 -17.90 -0.07
CA ARG A 148 -1.00 -19.05 -0.73
C ARG A 148 -1.51 -20.36 -0.17
N ILE A 149 -1.24 -21.45 -0.90
CA ILE A 149 -1.51 -22.82 -0.45
C ILE A 149 -0.87 -23.02 0.93
N GLY A 150 -1.70 -23.35 1.92
CA GLY A 150 -1.30 -23.51 3.32
C GLY A 150 -1.61 -22.32 4.21
N GLN A 151 -2.18 -21.23 3.71
CA GLN A 151 -2.74 -20.17 4.54
C GLN A 151 -3.96 -20.70 5.30
N THR A 152 -3.94 -20.58 6.62
CA THR A 152 -5.02 -21.06 7.51
C THR A 152 -5.83 -19.92 8.13
N GLU A 153 -5.26 -18.71 8.10
CA GLU A 153 -5.88 -17.54 8.70
C GLU A 153 -6.53 -16.65 7.63
N THR A 154 -7.55 -15.92 8.03
CA THR A 154 -8.22 -14.94 7.16
C THR A 154 -7.31 -13.75 6.92
N ILE A 155 -7.04 -13.44 5.66
CA ILE A 155 -6.29 -12.24 5.27
C ILE A 155 -7.23 -11.04 5.27
N GLN A 156 -6.82 -10.00 5.97
CA GLN A 156 -7.51 -8.71 5.98
C GLN A 156 -6.84 -7.74 5.01
N ILE A 157 -7.55 -7.38 3.94
CA ILE A 157 -7.06 -6.45 2.92
C ILE A 157 -7.58 -5.06 3.22
N HIS A 158 -6.66 -4.12 3.41
CA HIS A 158 -6.96 -2.72 3.71
C HIS A 158 -6.57 -1.84 2.52
N ILE A 159 -7.52 -1.05 2.03
CA ILE A 159 -7.32 -0.14 0.90
C ILE A 159 -7.67 1.28 1.35
N PRO A 160 -6.72 2.05 1.93
CA PRO A 160 -6.97 3.42 2.32
C PRO A 160 -7.06 4.32 1.08
N PHE A 161 -8.22 4.91 0.83
CA PHE A 161 -8.42 5.82 -0.30
C PHE A 161 -9.01 7.16 0.16
N LEU A 162 -8.80 8.20 -0.64
CA LEU A 162 -9.48 9.47 -0.49
C LEU A 162 -10.72 9.49 -1.38
N LYS A 163 -11.84 10.01 -0.87
CA LYS A 163 -13.07 10.12 -1.66
C LYS A 163 -12.83 10.99 -2.91
N ASN A 164 -13.42 10.57 -4.03
CA ASN A 164 -13.28 11.19 -5.35
C ASN A 164 -11.85 11.16 -5.92
N SER A 165 -10.97 10.30 -5.39
CA SER A 165 -9.61 10.10 -5.88
C SER A 165 -9.53 9.01 -6.95
N TRP A 166 -8.35 8.94 -7.59
CA TRP A 166 -8.04 7.86 -8.51
C TRP A 166 -8.03 6.48 -7.81
N THR A 167 -7.52 6.41 -6.57
CA THR A 167 -7.51 5.17 -5.79
C THR A 167 -8.93 4.69 -5.46
N GLU A 168 -9.89 5.61 -5.19
CA GLU A 168 -11.30 5.22 -5.04
C GLU A 168 -11.85 4.59 -6.31
N LEU A 169 -11.60 5.19 -7.48
CA LEU A 169 -12.05 4.66 -8.76
C LEU A 169 -11.48 3.26 -9.01
N LEU A 170 -10.20 3.06 -8.77
CA LEU A 170 -9.55 1.76 -8.92
C LEU A 170 -10.08 0.75 -7.90
N MET A 171 -10.29 1.15 -6.64
CA MET A 171 -10.87 0.28 -5.62
C MET A 171 -12.25 -0.22 -6.05
N ARG A 172 -13.12 0.68 -6.49
CA ARG A 172 -14.46 0.29 -6.97
C ARG A 172 -14.40 -0.60 -8.21
N TRP A 173 -13.48 -0.33 -9.14
CA TRP A 173 -13.29 -1.17 -10.30
C TRP A 173 -12.83 -2.58 -9.94
N HIS A 174 -11.82 -2.71 -9.08
CA HIS A 174 -11.30 -4.01 -8.66
C HIS A 174 -12.28 -4.79 -7.76
N HIS A 175 -12.92 -4.12 -6.82
CA HIS A 175 -13.80 -4.76 -5.84
C HIS A 175 -15.22 -4.92 -6.39
N GLU A 176 -15.88 -3.81 -6.77
CA GLU A 176 -17.29 -3.82 -7.21
C GLU A 176 -17.44 -4.31 -8.66
N GLY A 177 -16.48 -3.98 -9.54
CA GLY A 177 -16.55 -4.28 -10.96
C GLY A 177 -16.04 -5.67 -11.32
N LEU A 178 -14.89 -6.07 -10.79
CA LEU A 178 -14.20 -7.30 -11.13
C LEU A 178 -14.30 -8.39 -10.06
N ASP A 179 -14.70 -8.03 -8.84
CA ASP A 179 -14.67 -8.93 -7.67
C ASP A 179 -13.25 -9.51 -7.37
N GLY A 180 -12.23 -8.80 -7.83
CA GLY A 180 -10.84 -9.27 -7.85
C GLY A 180 -10.09 -9.08 -6.52
N VAL A 181 -10.75 -8.51 -5.50
CA VAL A 181 -10.19 -8.41 -4.14
C VAL A 181 -10.51 -9.68 -3.35
N GLU A 182 -11.70 -10.26 -3.55
CA GLU A 182 -12.18 -11.43 -2.81
C GLU A 182 -11.96 -12.74 -3.58
N HIS A 183 -11.90 -12.67 -4.91
CA HIS A 183 -11.75 -13.85 -5.75
C HIS A 183 -10.64 -13.71 -6.80
N SER A 184 -9.95 -14.81 -7.08
CA SER A 184 -8.93 -14.85 -8.15
C SER A 184 -9.56 -14.62 -9.52
N LEU A 185 -9.01 -13.69 -10.29
CA LEU A 185 -9.49 -13.30 -11.61
C LEU A 185 -8.84 -14.15 -12.71
N LYS A 186 -9.60 -15.02 -13.36
CA LYS A 186 -9.15 -15.67 -14.59
C LYS A 186 -9.26 -14.68 -15.76
N GLY A 187 -8.11 -14.27 -16.31
CA GLY A 187 -8.07 -13.42 -17.50
C GLY A 187 -8.11 -11.91 -17.22
N GLY A 188 -7.56 -11.46 -16.12
CA GLY A 188 -7.49 -10.03 -15.74
C GLY A 188 -6.92 -9.13 -16.84
N TYR A 189 -5.98 -9.64 -17.64
CA TYR A 189 -5.39 -8.90 -18.77
C TYR A 189 -6.42 -8.60 -19.89
N ALA A 190 -7.40 -9.47 -20.12
CA ALA A 190 -8.46 -9.22 -21.09
C ALA A 190 -9.32 -8.01 -20.69
N TYR A 191 -9.69 -7.92 -19.40
CA TYR A 191 -10.43 -6.79 -18.86
C TYR A 191 -9.62 -5.48 -18.94
N LEU A 192 -8.31 -5.53 -18.68
CA LEU A 192 -7.45 -4.37 -18.83
C LEU A 192 -7.40 -3.87 -20.28
N ASN A 193 -7.34 -4.75 -21.27
CA ASN A 193 -7.35 -4.39 -22.68
C ASN A 193 -8.69 -3.77 -23.12
N GLU A 194 -9.79 -4.30 -22.63
CA GLU A 194 -11.14 -3.84 -22.96
C GLU A 194 -11.47 -2.50 -22.27
N PHE A 195 -11.26 -2.39 -20.98
CA PHE A 195 -11.71 -1.26 -20.17
C PHE A 195 -10.60 -0.29 -19.77
N GLY A 196 -9.33 -0.66 -19.85
CA GLY A 196 -8.20 0.13 -19.36
C GLY A 196 -8.06 1.50 -20.04
N LYS A 197 -8.46 1.63 -21.31
CA LYS A 197 -8.48 2.93 -22.02
C LYS A 197 -9.57 3.83 -21.43
N CYS A 198 -10.75 3.29 -21.16
CA CYS A 198 -11.86 4.01 -20.57
C CYS A 198 -11.49 4.49 -19.15
N LEU A 199 -10.96 3.60 -18.32
CA LEU A 199 -10.50 3.93 -16.98
C LEU A 199 -9.46 5.05 -16.98
N ARG A 200 -8.45 4.96 -17.86
CA ARG A 200 -7.44 6.02 -18.00
C ARG A 200 -8.03 7.37 -18.44
N SER A 201 -9.11 7.36 -19.20
CA SER A 201 -9.80 8.59 -19.61
C SER A 201 -10.61 9.24 -18.49
N LEU A 202 -11.02 8.44 -17.49
CA LEU A 202 -11.74 8.91 -16.29
C LEU A 202 -10.79 9.36 -15.18
N GLY A 203 -9.51 8.97 -15.26
CA GLY A 203 -8.48 9.40 -14.32
C GLY A 203 -8.16 10.89 -14.47
N PRO A 204 -7.43 11.47 -13.50
CA PRO A 204 -7.03 12.87 -13.57
C PRO A 204 -6.19 13.13 -14.82
N ARG A 205 -6.47 14.27 -15.45
CA ARG A 205 -5.75 14.75 -16.63
C ARG A 205 -4.49 15.48 -16.23
#